data_741b3d0305d70e9bbdfdd4c8c04dd264
#
_entry.id   741b3d0305d70e9bbdfdd4c8c04dd264
#
_cell.length_a   1.000
_cell.length_b   1.000
_cell.length_c   1.000
_cell.angle_alpha   90.00
_cell.angle_beta   90.00
_cell.angle_gamma   90.00
#
_symmetry.space_group_name_H-M   'P 1'
#
loop_
_entity.id
_entity.type
_entity.pdbx_description
1 polymer ?
#
loop_
_entity_poly.entity_id
_entity_poly.type
_entity_poly.pdbx_seq_one_letter_code
_entity_poly.pdbx_strand_id
1 'polypeptide(L)'
;MYKTKTNKTMDRTNEKRVAVAQPCAAGKLPVGKLSHVSKKISFECFVGFVIFLLSFSSCQTELKLAKQYLANRPNIAAAVYFPEQAEVKTEYNTQLGKKTEVLNGFNQDLFLDVMYNAYAEELGHYGVEVYVPEDINKVPVDSTHWLVMLSRMEISGRITEYEDYLFSDSYEYSYKFPLNTVNVASWFEINDSVWLPVLYCEHNLMDGFDSQTDYSFWTGHIDYTYTIDTLELKDVYNYAVYLGKLYAGYTYDYMMNRFVGSELQKRNYQYQMLLRYDPYKKQLRFAEEDDGFVEVE
;
A
#
# COMPACT_ATOMS: atom_id res chain seq x y z
N MET A 1 -1.20 -41.23 0.20
CA MET A 1 -1.87 -41.40 -1.10
C MET A 1 -3.21 -40.68 -1.02
N TYR A 2 -3.21 -39.37 -1.27
CA TYR A 2 -4.38 -38.49 -1.07
C TYR A 2 -5.07 -38.25 -2.40
N LYS A 3 -6.38 -38.56 -2.46
CA LYS A 3 -7.21 -38.35 -3.65
C LYS A 3 -7.72 -36.89 -3.65
N THR A 4 -7.21 -36.13 -4.57
CA THR A 4 -7.75 -34.82 -4.93
C THR A 4 -9.09 -35.03 -5.65
N LYS A 5 -10.18 -34.58 -5.06
CA LYS A 5 -11.48 -34.43 -5.75
C LYS A 5 -11.59 -32.97 -6.21
N THR A 6 -11.31 -32.74 -7.46
CA THR A 6 -11.67 -31.47 -8.12
C THR A 6 -13.16 -31.51 -8.45
N ASN A 7 -13.97 -30.82 -7.69
CA ASN A 7 -15.35 -30.50 -8.08
C ASN A 7 -15.34 -29.16 -8.80
N LYS A 8 -15.44 -29.23 -10.12
CA LYS A 8 -15.60 -28.09 -11.02
C LYS A 8 -17.10 -27.85 -11.20
N THR A 9 -17.66 -26.94 -10.42
CA THR A 9 -18.97 -26.34 -10.70
C THR A 9 -18.77 -24.87 -11.00
N MET A 10 -18.95 -24.53 -12.26
CA MET A 10 -18.94 -23.15 -12.76
C MET A 10 -20.24 -22.47 -12.33
N ASP A 11 -20.17 -21.47 -11.49
CA ASP A 11 -21.21 -20.44 -11.47
C ASP A 11 -20.54 -19.06 -11.43
N ARG A 12 -20.83 -18.29 -12.47
CA ARG A 12 -20.23 -16.99 -12.73
C ARG A 12 -21.08 -15.93 -12.07
N THR A 13 -20.70 -15.47 -10.91
CA THR A 13 -20.93 -14.08 -10.43
C THR A 13 -20.17 -13.91 -9.11
N ASN A 14 -18.93 -13.46 -9.16
CA ASN A 14 -18.23 -13.04 -7.97
C ASN A 14 -17.56 -11.70 -8.19
N GLU A 15 -18.17 -10.67 -7.60
CA GLU A 15 -17.51 -9.41 -7.31
C GLU A 15 -16.30 -9.67 -6.42
N LYS A 16 -15.10 -9.34 -6.90
CA LYS A 16 -13.85 -9.41 -6.15
C LYS A 16 -13.96 -8.44 -4.96
N ARG A 17 -14.19 -8.97 -3.77
CA ARG A 17 -14.03 -8.20 -2.51
C ARG A 17 -12.55 -8.19 -2.15
N VAL A 18 -11.93 -7.04 -2.33
CA VAL A 18 -10.65 -6.72 -1.70
C VAL A 18 -10.88 -6.77 -0.19
N ALA A 19 -10.08 -7.56 0.53
CA ALA A 19 -10.15 -7.65 1.97
C ALA A 19 -9.69 -6.31 2.59
N VAL A 20 -10.66 -5.48 2.97
CA VAL A 20 -10.42 -4.29 3.77
C VAL A 20 -10.42 -4.72 5.22
N ALA A 21 -9.31 -4.54 5.90
CA ALA A 21 -9.19 -4.74 7.34
C ALA A 21 -10.27 -3.94 8.09
N GLN A 22 -11.05 -4.60 8.93
CA GLN A 22 -12.07 -3.94 9.76
C GLN A 22 -11.40 -3.19 10.93
N PRO A 23 -11.85 -1.98 11.27
CA PRO A 23 -11.34 -1.26 12.42
C PRO A 23 -11.82 -1.92 13.71
N CYS A 24 -10.93 -2.06 14.68
CA CYS A 24 -11.20 -2.55 16.03
C CYS A 24 -12.33 -1.79 16.70
N ALA A 25 -13.31 -2.53 17.19
CA ALA A 25 -14.46 -2.02 17.94
C ALA A 25 -14.02 -1.39 19.27
N ALA A 26 -14.43 -0.15 19.51
CA ALA A 26 -14.23 0.55 20.78
C ALA A 26 -14.99 -0.17 21.91
N GLY A 27 -14.25 -0.76 22.85
CA GLY A 27 -14.77 -1.34 24.07
C GLY A 27 -15.35 -0.24 24.99
N LYS A 28 -16.62 -0.43 25.40
CA LYS A 28 -17.26 0.41 26.44
C LYS A 28 -16.61 0.15 27.79
N LEU A 29 -16.03 1.20 28.38
CA LEU A 29 -15.55 1.19 29.75
C LEU A 29 -16.72 1.19 30.76
N PRO A 30 -16.66 0.41 31.84
CA PRO A 30 -17.67 0.42 32.89
C PRO A 30 -17.54 1.68 33.77
N VAL A 31 -18.67 2.31 34.01
CA VAL A 31 -18.78 3.45 34.94
C VAL A 31 -18.67 2.95 36.38
N GLY A 32 -17.50 3.07 36.98
CA GLY A 32 -17.24 2.80 38.38
C GLY A 32 -17.42 4.07 39.23
N LYS A 33 -18.10 3.94 40.39
CA LYS A 33 -18.40 5.00 41.36
C LYS A 33 -17.11 5.66 41.89
N LEU A 34 -17.02 6.99 41.79
CA LEU A 34 -15.97 7.78 42.42
C LEU A 34 -16.14 7.76 43.93
N SER A 35 -15.26 7.11 44.65
CA SER A 35 -15.02 7.35 46.08
C SER A 35 -13.90 8.39 46.19
N HIS A 36 -14.14 9.42 47.00
CA HIS A 36 -13.18 10.46 47.34
C HIS A 36 -11.90 9.86 47.94
N VAL A 37 -10.82 9.91 47.18
CA VAL A 37 -9.46 9.74 47.70
C VAL A 37 -8.64 10.94 47.24
N SER A 38 -8.45 11.90 48.17
CA SER A 38 -7.44 12.94 48.00
C SER A 38 -6.05 12.30 47.96
N LYS A 39 -5.51 12.05 46.76
CA LYS A 39 -4.11 11.63 46.55
C LYS A 39 -3.32 12.81 46.01
N LYS A 40 -2.21 13.12 46.70
CA LYS A 40 -1.15 13.97 46.18
C LYS A 40 -0.75 13.41 44.80
N ILE A 41 -1.11 14.14 43.76
CA ILE A 41 -0.65 13.85 42.40
C ILE A 41 0.87 14.03 42.44
N SER A 42 1.63 12.96 42.26
CA SER A 42 3.08 13.06 42.25
C SER A 42 3.51 13.89 41.02
N PHE A 43 4.56 14.67 41.20
CA PHE A 43 5.14 15.53 40.16
C PHE A 43 5.42 14.72 38.84
N GLU A 44 5.78 13.44 39.00
CA GLU A 44 6.01 12.52 37.87
C GLU A 44 4.75 12.26 37.02
N CYS A 45 3.58 12.10 37.64
CA CYS A 45 2.31 11.99 36.91
C CYS A 45 1.97 13.27 36.16
N PHE A 46 2.28 14.43 36.72
CA PHE A 46 2.06 15.71 36.07
C PHE A 46 2.98 15.91 34.87
N VAL A 47 4.26 15.58 35.01
CA VAL A 47 5.23 15.62 33.88
C VAL A 47 4.81 14.67 32.77
N GLY A 48 4.41 13.43 33.11
CA GLY A 48 3.90 12.47 32.13
C GLY A 48 2.66 12.95 31.39
N PHE A 49 1.74 13.62 32.12
CA PHE A 49 0.53 14.18 31.52
C PHE A 49 0.82 15.40 30.61
N VAL A 50 1.78 16.24 30.98
CA VAL A 50 2.23 17.38 30.14
C VAL A 50 2.90 16.87 28.86
N ILE A 51 3.77 15.86 28.94
CA ILE A 51 4.40 15.23 27.76
C ILE A 51 3.33 14.62 26.84
N PHE A 52 2.33 13.94 27.43
CA PHE A 52 1.21 13.36 26.69
C PHE A 52 0.38 14.45 25.97
N LEU A 53 0.07 15.58 26.63
CA LEU A 53 -0.64 16.70 26.00
C LEU A 53 0.17 17.38 24.89
N LEU A 54 1.51 17.47 25.04
CA LEU A 54 2.40 18.03 24.02
C LEU A 54 2.47 17.14 22.78
N SER A 55 2.40 15.83 22.95
CA SER A 55 2.36 14.87 21.82
C SER A 55 1.09 15.05 20.97
N PHE A 56 -0.07 15.28 21.59
CA PHE A 56 -1.31 15.54 20.85
C PHE A 56 -1.32 16.87 20.09
N SER A 57 -0.60 17.89 20.60
CA SER A 57 -0.55 19.20 19.92
C SER A 57 0.28 19.17 18.64
N SER A 58 1.26 18.27 18.52
CA SER A 58 2.06 18.09 17.30
C SER A 58 1.20 17.54 16.15
N CYS A 59 0.49 16.42 16.36
CA CYS A 59 -0.40 15.82 15.37
C CYS A 59 -1.45 16.79 14.82
N GLN A 60 -1.98 17.68 15.64
CA GLN A 60 -2.95 18.69 15.20
C GLN A 60 -2.32 19.73 14.26
N THR A 61 -1.04 20.04 14.44
CA THR A 61 -0.33 21.02 13.60
C THR A 61 -0.09 20.47 12.20
N GLU A 62 0.32 19.22 12.06
CA GLU A 62 0.55 18.53 10.79
C GLU A 62 -0.74 18.43 9.96
N LEU A 63 -1.82 17.93 10.58
CA LEU A 63 -3.13 17.88 9.94
C LEU A 63 -3.65 19.26 9.51
N LYS A 64 -3.37 20.30 10.30
CA LYS A 64 -3.73 21.67 9.94
C LYS A 64 -2.97 22.17 8.73
N LEU A 65 -1.67 21.91 8.65
CA LEU A 65 -0.85 22.28 7.50
C LEU A 65 -1.25 21.51 6.24
N ALA A 66 -1.51 20.20 6.35
CA ALA A 66 -2.01 19.40 5.24
C ALA A 66 -3.38 19.92 4.74
N LYS A 67 -4.31 20.26 5.64
CA LYS A 67 -5.58 20.90 5.27
C LYS A 67 -5.37 22.26 4.60
N GLN A 68 -4.39 23.01 5.03
CA GLN A 68 -4.01 24.28 4.42
C GLN A 68 -3.46 24.09 3.01
N TYR A 69 -2.60 23.09 2.80
CA TYR A 69 -2.13 22.68 1.48
C TYR A 69 -3.29 22.33 0.55
N LEU A 70 -4.22 21.48 1.01
CA LEU A 70 -5.40 21.08 0.24
C LEU A 70 -6.35 22.23 -0.08
N ALA A 71 -6.51 23.19 0.84
CA ALA A 71 -7.40 24.35 0.66
C ALA A 71 -6.83 25.39 -0.30
N ASN A 72 -5.52 25.61 -0.24
CA ASN A 72 -4.83 26.62 -1.06
C ASN A 72 -4.29 26.04 -2.38
N ARG A 73 -4.66 24.81 -2.74
CA ARG A 73 -4.15 24.04 -3.87
C ARG A 73 -3.41 24.92 -4.89
N PRO A 74 -2.08 24.96 -4.88
CA PRO A 74 -1.34 25.57 -5.98
C PRO A 74 -1.69 24.80 -7.26
N ASN A 75 -1.67 25.43 -8.40
CA ASN A 75 -1.68 24.72 -9.66
C ASN A 75 -0.45 23.82 -9.67
N ILE A 76 -0.62 22.52 -9.50
CA ILE A 76 0.49 21.57 -9.49
C ILE A 76 0.59 20.99 -10.88
N ALA A 77 1.77 21.09 -11.48
CA ALA A 77 2.11 20.47 -12.74
C ALA A 77 3.25 19.47 -12.52
N ALA A 78 3.09 18.26 -13.03
CA ALA A 78 4.11 17.22 -12.94
C ALA A 78 4.52 16.75 -14.34
N ALA A 79 5.82 16.84 -14.65
CA ALA A 79 6.40 16.13 -15.78
C ALA A 79 6.71 14.70 -15.32
N VAL A 80 6.04 13.72 -15.95
CA VAL A 80 6.10 12.31 -15.53
C VAL A 80 6.83 11.50 -16.60
N TYR A 81 7.84 10.75 -16.17
CA TYR A 81 8.65 9.88 -16.99
C TYR A 81 8.60 8.44 -16.45
N PHE A 82 8.27 7.47 -17.32
CA PHE A 82 8.40 6.05 -17.05
C PHE A 82 9.51 5.46 -17.93
N PRO A 83 10.23 4.43 -17.48
CA PRO A 83 11.30 3.82 -18.26
C PRO A 83 10.72 3.13 -19.51
N GLU A 84 11.50 3.08 -20.57
CA GLU A 84 11.13 2.34 -21.78
C GLU A 84 11.07 0.84 -21.55
N GLN A 85 11.79 0.34 -20.54
CA GLN A 85 11.88 -1.09 -20.24
C GLN A 85 11.88 -1.34 -18.72
N ALA A 86 11.21 -2.42 -18.32
CA ALA A 86 11.30 -3.01 -17.00
C ALA A 86 12.26 -4.21 -17.00
N GLU A 87 12.92 -4.46 -15.89
CA GLU A 87 13.72 -5.68 -15.70
C GLU A 87 12.77 -6.84 -15.35
N VAL A 88 12.55 -7.75 -16.32
CA VAL A 88 11.63 -8.88 -16.15
C VAL A 88 12.41 -10.16 -15.92
N LYS A 89 12.12 -10.87 -14.82
CA LYS A 89 12.77 -12.15 -14.50
C LYS A 89 11.77 -13.18 -13.95
N THR A 90 12.10 -14.46 -14.16
CA THR A 90 11.36 -15.57 -13.56
C THR A 90 12.32 -16.41 -12.71
N GLU A 91 12.03 -16.49 -11.42
CA GLU A 91 12.85 -17.20 -10.47
C GLU A 91 12.54 -18.70 -10.47
N TYR A 92 13.58 -19.51 -10.34
CA TYR A 92 13.44 -20.96 -10.21
C TYR A 92 13.34 -21.35 -8.74
N ASN A 93 12.24 -22.00 -8.38
CA ASN A 93 12.09 -22.56 -7.04
C ASN A 93 12.83 -23.90 -6.95
N THR A 94 13.98 -23.92 -6.27
CA THR A 94 14.86 -25.10 -6.15
C THR A 94 14.24 -26.21 -5.33
N GLN A 95 13.36 -25.91 -4.37
CA GLN A 95 12.71 -26.92 -3.52
C GLN A 95 11.63 -27.68 -4.30
N LEU A 96 10.89 -26.98 -5.15
CA LEU A 96 9.81 -27.55 -5.96
C LEU A 96 10.27 -28.01 -7.33
N GLY A 97 11.51 -27.71 -7.72
CA GLY A 97 12.07 -28.08 -9.02
C GLY A 97 11.33 -27.45 -10.21
N LYS A 98 10.68 -26.30 -10.04
CA LYS A 98 9.90 -25.63 -11.09
C LYS A 98 9.94 -24.11 -10.97
N LYS A 99 9.52 -23.42 -12.02
CA LYS A 99 9.29 -21.97 -12.05
C LYS A 99 7.83 -21.67 -12.37
N THR A 100 7.39 -20.45 -12.03
CA THR A 100 6.06 -19.97 -12.43
C THR A 100 6.00 -19.75 -13.94
N GLU A 101 4.82 -19.92 -14.50
CA GLU A 101 4.53 -19.65 -15.92
C GLU A 101 3.68 -18.39 -16.12
N VAL A 102 3.32 -17.70 -15.06
CA VAL A 102 2.42 -16.53 -15.10
C VAL A 102 2.94 -15.42 -16.01
N LEU A 103 4.27 -15.25 -16.12
CA LEU A 103 4.89 -14.26 -17.01
C LEU A 103 5.19 -14.79 -18.43
N ASN A 104 4.72 -15.98 -18.81
CA ASN A 104 4.88 -16.48 -20.18
C ASN A 104 4.08 -15.61 -21.16
N GLY A 105 4.76 -15.06 -22.17
CA GLY A 105 4.14 -14.12 -23.12
C GLY A 105 3.87 -12.72 -22.57
N PHE A 106 4.46 -12.38 -21.44
CA PHE A 106 4.35 -11.05 -20.86
C PHE A 106 4.94 -9.98 -21.79
N ASN A 107 4.16 -8.92 -22.03
CA ASN A 107 4.56 -7.75 -22.80
C ASN A 107 4.78 -6.56 -21.83
N GLN A 108 6.05 -6.23 -21.61
CA GLN A 108 6.43 -5.16 -20.69
C GLN A 108 5.97 -3.77 -21.16
N ASP A 109 5.96 -3.52 -22.48
CA ASP A 109 5.55 -2.22 -23.01
C ASP A 109 4.06 -1.99 -22.72
N LEU A 110 3.23 -3.01 -22.94
CA LEU A 110 1.80 -2.95 -22.59
C LEU A 110 1.60 -2.74 -21.08
N PHE A 111 2.40 -3.40 -20.24
CA PHE A 111 2.32 -3.24 -18.79
C PHE A 111 2.65 -1.81 -18.37
N LEU A 112 3.75 -1.25 -18.88
CA LEU A 112 4.17 0.11 -18.58
C LEU A 112 3.17 1.15 -19.11
N ASP A 113 2.66 0.97 -20.33
CA ASP A 113 1.66 1.87 -20.93
C ASP A 113 0.37 1.90 -20.10
N VAL A 114 -0.15 0.73 -19.73
CA VAL A 114 -1.37 0.60 -18.93
C VAL A 114 -1.16 1.24 -17.55
N MET A 115 -0.02 0.99 -16.94
CA MET A 115 0.32 1.56 -15.64
C MET A 115 0.48 3.08 -15.70
N TYR A 116 1.18 3.61 -16.73
CA TYR A 116 1.35 5.05 -16.93
C TYR A 116 0.01 5.76 -17.11
N ASN A 117 -0.87 5.22 -17.96
CA ASN A 117 -2.18 5.80 -18.20
C ASN A 117 -3.03 5.86 -16.92
N ALA A 118 -3.03 4.77 -16.13
CA ALA A 118 -3.73 4.73 -14.85
C ALA A 118 -3.13 5.70 -13.82
N TYR A 119 -1.80 5.85 -13.82
CA TYR A 119 -1.07 6.78 -12.97
C TYR A 119 -1.42 8.24 -13.32
N ALA A 120 -1.37 8.60 -14.60
CA ALA A 120 -1.65 9.96 -15.06
C ALA A 120 -3.12 10.35 -14.82
N GLU A 121 -4.07 9.43 -15.09
CA GLU A 121 -5.48 9.63 -14.80
C GLU A 121 -5.73 9.86 -13.31
N GLU A 122 -5.13 9.04 -12.45
CA GLU A 122 -5.31 9.14 -11.00
C GLU A 122 -4.68 10.41 -10.43
N LEU A 123 -3.50 10.85 -10.91
CA LEU A 123 -2.93 12.17 -10.53
C LEU A 123 -3.87 13.32 -10.88
N GLY A 124 -4.60 13.22 -12.00
CA GLY A 124 -5.64 14.18 -12.37
C GLY A 124 -6.74 14.29 -11.30
N HIS A 125 -7.15 13.18 -10.66
CA HIS A 125 -8.11 13.20 -9.55
C HIS A 125 -7.59 13.94 -8.30
N TYR A 126 -6.26 13.93 -8.11
CA TYR A 126 -5.61 14.75 -7.09
C TYR A 126 -5.46 16.24 -7.50
N GLY A 127 -5.84 16.59 -8.73
CA GLY A 127 -5.73 17.95 -9.25
C GLY A 127 -4.31 18.32 -9.71
N VAL A 128 -3.50 17.32 -10.04
CA VAL A 128 -2.17 17.49 -10.65
C VAL A 128 -2.33 17.44 -12.16
N GLU A 129 -1.81 18.44 -12.88
CA GLU A 129 -1.74 18.44 -14.33
C GLU A 129 -0.49 17.70 -14.79
N VAL A 130 -0.69 16.63 -15.58
CA VAL A 130 0.40 15.75 -16.00
C VAL A 130 0.89 16.12 -17.40
N TYR A 131 2.19 16.27 -17.54
CA TYR A 131 2.88 16.54 -18.79
C TYR A 131 3.85 15.41 -19.10
N VAL A 132 4.02 15.10 -20.37
CA VAL A 132 5.15 14.29 -20.84
C VAL A 132 6.44 15.13 -20.82
N PRO A 133 7.63 14.55 -20.66
CA PRO A 133 8.88 15.32 -20.52
C PRO A 133 9.16 16.27 -21.70
N GLU A 134 8.76 15.91 -22.90
CA GLU A 134 8.89 16.72 -24.11
C GLU A 134 8.08 18.02 -24.05
N ASP A 135 7.02 18.02 -23.28
CA ASP A 135 6.09 19.12 -23.14
C ASP A 135 6.37 20.02 -21.91
N ILE A 136 7.49 19.80 -21.21
CA ILE A 136 7.84 20.56 -20.00
C ILE A 136 7.84 22.07 -20.22
N ASN A 137 8.16 22.52 -21.43
CA ASN A 137 8.13 23.94 -21.82
C ASN A 137 6.71 24.52 -21.92
N LYS A 138 5.66 23.68 -21.93
CA LYS A 138 4.26 24.10 -21.98
C LYS A 138 3.65 24.29 -20.58
N VAL A 139 4.41 23.90 -19.54
CA VAL A 139 3.94 24.01 -18.16
C VAL A 139 3.80 25.50 -17.78
N PRO A 140 2.65 25.92 -17.20
CA PRO A 140 2.43 27.31 -16.80
C PRO A 140 3.47 27.81 -15.80
N VAL A 141 3.97 29.03 -15.99
CA VAL A 141 5.03 29.63 -15.16
C VAL A 141 4.61 29.84 -13.70
N ASP A 142 3.31 29.95 -13.45
CA ASP A 142 2.71 30.18 -12.13
C ASP A 142 2.34 28.89 -11.40
N SER A 143 2.62 27.73 -12.01
CA SER A 143 2.38 26.41 -11.39
C SER A 143 3.58 25.99 -10.54
N THR A 144 3.32 25.14 -9.55
CA THR A 144 4.37 24.40 -8.84
C THR A 144 4.80 23.22 -9.70
N HIS A 145 6.04 23.21 -10.13
CA HIS A 145 6.59 22.21 -11.05
C HIS A 145 7.21 21.04 -10.28
N TRP A 146 6.81 19.84 -10.65
CA TRP A 146 7.42 18.61 -10.17
C TRP A 146 7.97 17.78 -11.33
N LEU A 147 9.09 17.15 -11.10
CA LEU A 147 9.61 16.09 -11.95
C LEU A 147 9.38 14.76 -11.23
N VAL A 148 8.69 13.83 -11.87
CA VAL A 148 8.46 12.49 -11.36
C VAL A 148 9.04 11.51 -12.35
N MET A 149 10.04 10.77 -11.91
CA MET A 149 10.70 9.76 -12.73
C MET A 149 10.62 8.40 -12.05
N LEU A 150 9.98 7.43 -12.68
CA LEU A 150 10.12 6.02 -12.35
C LEU A 150 11.46 5.57 -12.98
N SER A 151 12.54 5.65 -12.19
CA SER A 151 13.90 5.45 -12.71
C SER A 151 14.24 3.98 -12.95
N ARG A 152 13.60 3.07 -12.21
CA ARG A 152 13.79 1.62 -12.35
C ARG A 152 12.53 0.87 -11.95
N MET A 153 12.27 -0.22 -12.67
CA MET A 153 11.23 -1.20 -12.31
C MET A 153 11.74 -2.61 -12.53
N GLU A 154 11.51 -3.46 -11.53
CA GLU A 154 11.75 -4.89 -11.62
C GLU A 154 10.44 -5.65 -11.46
N ILE A 155 10.20 -6.61 -12.35
CA ILE A 155 9.03 -7.50 -12.31
C ILE A 155 9.55 -8.92 -12.21
N SER A 156 9.29 -9.60 -11.11
CA SER A 156 9.75 -10.97 -10.92
C SER A 156 8.59 -11.92 -10.65
N GLY A 157 8.55 -13.01 -11.43
CA GLY A 157 7.65 -14.14 -11.20
C GLY A 157 8.35 -15.21 -10.38
N ARG A 158 7.72 -15.65 -9.29
CA ARG A 158 8.25 -16.72 -8.42
C ARG A 158 7.12 -17.62 -7.91
N ILE A 159 7.48 -18.78 -7.35
CA ILE A 159 6.57 -19.61 -6.58
C ILE A 159 6.92 -19.42 -5.11
N THR A 160 5.97 -18.91 -4.34
CA THR A 160 6.11 -18.69 -2.90
C THR A 160 5.37 -19.80 -2.15
N GLU A 161 5.94 -20.29 -1.07
CA GLU A 161 5.25 -21.21 -0.16
C GLU A 161 4.34 -20.39 0.76
N TYR A 162 3.04 -20.64 0.66
CA TYR A 162 2.02 -20.10 1.55
C TYR A 162 1.72 -21.15 2.62
N GLU A 163 1.66 -20.74 3.88
CA GLU A 163 1.37 -21.63 5.00
C GLU A 163 0.04 -21.21 5.64
N ASP A 164 -0.95 -22.14 5.60
CA ASP A 164 -2.23 -21.95 6.25
C ASP A 164 -2.24 -22.68 7.60
N TYR A 165 -2.58 -21.97 8.66
CA TYR A 165 -2.56 -22.48 10.03
C TYR A 165 -3.94 -22.79 10.54
N LEU A 166 -4.14 -24.01 11.00
CA LEU A 166 -5.36 -24.44 11.69
C LEU A 166 -5.07 -24.53 13.18
N PHE A 167 -5.75 -23.70 13.96
CA PHE A 167 -5.68 -23.73 15.41
C PHE A 167 -6.88 -24.45 15.99
N SER A 168 -6.63 -25.47 16.81
CA SER A 168 -7.60 -26.01 17.76
C SER A 168 -7.00 -25.98 19.16
N ASP A 169 -7.81 -26.01 20.20
CA ASP A 169 -7.36 -25.97 21.61
C ASP A 169 -6.34 -27.07 21.98
N SER A 170 -6.17 -28.08 21.12
CA SER A 170 -5.35 -29.26 21.38
C SER A 170 -4.29 -29.55 20.32
N TYR A 171 -4.40 -28.95 19.13
CA TYR A 171 -3.53 -29.27 18.00
C TYR A 171 -3.31 -28.05 17.12
N GLU A 172 -2.07 -27.90 16.70
CA GLU A 172 -1.66 -26.94 15.67
C GLU A 172 -1.25 -27.73 14.42
N TYR A 173 -1.97 -27.47 13.32
CA TYR A 173 -1.65 -28.04 12.02
C TYR A 173 -1.35 -26.91 11.03
N SER A 174 -0.35 -27.09 10.20
CA SER A 174 -0.11 -26.19 9.08
C SER A 174 -0.12 -26.97 7.76
N TYR A 175 -0.65 -26.34 6.75
CA TYR A 175 -0.62 -26.83 5.37
C TYR A 175 0.15 -25.84 4.51
N LYS A 176 1.04 -26.39 3.66
CA LYS A 176 1.90 -25.58 2.80
C LYS A 176 1.47 -25.70 1.34
N PHE A 177 1.27 -24.58 0.71
CA PHE A 177 0.81 -24.49 -0.68
C PHE A 177 1.77 -23.68 -1.53
N PRO A 178 2.18 -24.19 -2.68
CA PRO A 178 2.98 -23.42 -3.63
C PRO A 178 2.05 -22.48 -4.43
N LEU A 179 2.13 -21.19 -4.18
CA LEU A 179 1.37 -20.15 -4.89
C LEU A 179 2.28 -19.38 -5.87
N ASN A 180 1.76 -19.09 -7.05
CA ASN A 180 2.43 -18.18 -7.97
C ASN A 180 2.36 -16.77 -7.39
N THR A 181 3.47 -16.04 -7.50
CA THR A 181 3.60 -14.67 -7.03
C THR A 181 4.30 -13.85 -8.11
N VAL A 182 3.74 -12.69 -8.42
CA VAL A 182 4.39 -11.65 -9.22
C VAL A 182 4.73 -10.51 -8.28
N ASN A 183 6.02 -10.22 -8.16
CA ASN A 183 6.54 -9.12 -7.37
C ASN A 183 6.90 -7.97 -8.31
N VAL A 184 6.53 -6.74 -7.95
CA VAL A 184 6.88 -5.51 -8.66
C VAL A 184 7.58 -4.58 -7.69
N ALA A 185 8.87 -4.34 -7.93
CA ALA A 185 9.69 -3.38 -7.20
C ALA A 185 9.92 -2.15 -8.08
N SER A 186 9.75 -0.97 -7.52
CA SER A 186 9.76 0.30 -8.24
C SER A 186 10.57 1.35 -7.51
N TRP A 187 11.41 2.08 -8.25
CA TRP A 187 12.24 3.17 -7.74
C TRP A 187 11.82 4.48 -8.40
N PHE A 188 11.42 5.44 -7.58
CA PHE A 188 10.98 6.76 -8.02
C PHE A 188 11.96 7.83 -7.58
N GLU A 189 12.10 8.85 -8.42
CA GLU A 189 12.75 10.10 -8.11
C GLU A 189 11.73 11.22 -8.30
N ILE A 190 11.36 11.87 -7.19
CA ILE A 190 10.32 12.91 -7.17
C ILE A 190 10.95 14.20 -6.66
N ASN A 191 11.00 15.21 -7.52
CA ASN A 191 11.75 16.43 -7.27
C ASN A 191 10.93 17.70 -7.52
N ASP A 192 11.07 18.66 -6.60
CA ASP A 192 10.66 20.05 -6.76
C ASP A 192 11.85 21.00 -6.94
N SER A 193 13.10 20.52 -6.77
CA SER A 193 14.34 21.29 -6.79
C SER A 193 15.59 20.40 -6.94
N VAL A 194 16.73 20.78 -6.39
CA VAL A 194 18.07 20.21 -6.64
C VAL A 194 18.38 18.87 -5.97
N TRP A 195 17.62 18.43 -4.97
CA TRP A 195 17.87 17.19 -4.22
C TRP A 195 16.89 16.08 -4.63
N LEU A 196 17.44 14.92 -5.02
CA LEU A 196 16.70 13.75 -5.50
C LEU A 196 16.80 12.59 -4.49
N PRO A 197 15.89 12.43 -3.53
CA PRO A 197 15.81 11.16 -2.81
C PRO A 197 15.30 10.08 -3.76
N VAL A 198 15.91 8.90 -3.68
CA VAL A 198 15.37 7.71 -4.32
C VAL A 198 14.31 7.11 -3.42
N LEU A 199 13.12 6.94 -3.95
CA LEU A 199 11.96 6.41 -3.25
C LEU A 199 11.68 5.00 -3.75
N TYR A 200 11.55 4.06 -2.85
CA TYR A 200 11.32 2.65 -3.16
C TYR A 200 9.94 2.20 -2.70
N CYS A 201 9.32 1.33 -3.47
CA CYS A 201 8.16 0.55 -3.05
C CYS A 201 8.13 -0.82 -3.73
N GLU A 202 7.56 -1.80 -3.03
CA GLU A 202 7.45 -3.17 -3.50
C GLU A 202 6.06 -3.71 -3.20
N HIS A 203 5.46 -4.35 -4.20
CA HIS A 203 4.13 -4.91 -4.09
C HIS A 203 4.07 -6.30 -4.74
N ASN A 204 3.24 -7.16 -4.15
CA ASN A 204 3.08 -8.54 -4.59
C ASN A 204 1.64 -8.81 -5.05
N LEU A 205 1.50 -9.54 -6.15
CA LEU A 205 0.27 -10.17 -6.59
C LEU A 205 0.45 -11.67 -6.48
N MET A 206 -0.46 -12.38 -5.80
CA MET A 206 -0.37 -13.83 -5.60
C MET A 206 -1.62 -14.53 -6.10
N ASP A 207 -1.51 -15.85 -6.35
CA ASP A 207 -2.68 -16.72 -6.53
C ASP A 207 -3.68 -16.47 -5.41
N GLY A 208 -4.97 -16.43 -5.75
CA GLY A 208 -6.03 -16.40 -4.76
C GLY A 208 -6.06 -17.72 -3.98
N PHE A 209 -6.11 -17.64 -2.65
CA PHE A 209 -6.24 -18.81 -1.79
C PHE A 209 -7.43 -18.65 -0.87
N ASP A 210 -8.27 -19.65 -0.80
CA ASP A 210 -9.39 -19.74 0.13
C ASP A 210 -9.43 -21.11 0.75
N SER A 211 -9.67 -21.20 2.06
CA SER A 211 -9.78 -22.46 2.77
C SER A 211 -10.99 -22.48 3.70
N GLN A 212 -11.54 -23.66 3.89
CA GLN A 212 -12.64 -23.90 4.80
C GLN A 212 -12.34 -25.13 5.66
N THR A 213 -12.61 -25.00 6.95
CA THR A 213 -12.46 -26.07 7.93
C THR A 213 -13.81 -26.39 8.56
N ASP A 214 -14.24 -27.61 8.43
CA ASP A 214 -15.44 -28.14 9.10
C ASP A 214 -15.01 -29.09 10.23
N TYR A 215 -15.46 -28.81 11.45
CA TYR A 215 -15.18 -29.63 12.61
C TYR A 215 -16.41 -30.38 13.05
N SER A 216 -16.31 -31.73 13.11
CA SER A 216 -17.37 -32.58 13.66
C SER A 216 -17.12 -32.84 15.15
N PHE A 217 -17.87 -32.16 15.99
CA PHE A 217 -17.81 -32.36 17.46
C PHE A 217 -18.01 -33.80 17.91
N TRP A 218 -18.82 -34.58 17.18
CA TRP A 218 -19.15 -35.95 17.55
C TRP A 218 -18.06 -36.97 17.22
N THR A 219 -17.32 -36.73 16.16
CA THR A 219 -16.29 -37.69 15.69
C THR A 219 -14.89 -37.17 15.95
N GLY A 220 -14.71 -35.90 16.34
CA GLY A 220 -13.41 -35.23 16.40
C GLY A 220 -12.73 -35.09 15.03
N HIS A 221 -13.49 -35.31 13.94
CA HIS A 221 -12.94 -35.25 12.59
C HIS A 221 -12.89 -33.80 12.10
N ILE A 222 -11.79 -33.46 11.46
CA ILE A 222 -11.58 -32.16 10.82
C ILE A 222 -11.55 -32.41 9.31
N ASP A 223 -12.52 -31.85 8.59
CA ASP A 223 -12.52 -31.78 7.14
C ASP A 223 -11.92 -30.44 6.71
N TYR A 224 -10.83 -30.50 5.95
CA TYR A 224 -10.16 -29.33 5.40
C TYR A 224 -10.28 -29.32 3.88
N THR A 225 -10.86 -28.27 3.35
CA THR A 225 -10.98 -28.04 1.90
C THR A 225 -10.33 -26.72 1.53
N TYR A 226 -9.77 -26.65 0.34
CA TYR A 226 -9.17 -25.40 -0.16
C TYR A 226 -9.40 -25.24 -1.66
N THR A 227 -9.34 -24.00 -2.11
CA THR A 227 -9.35 -23.62 -3.52
C THR A 227 -8.19 -22.67 -3.81
N ILE A 228 -7.57 -22.82 -4.98
CA ILE A 228 -6.54 -21.92 -5.49
C ILE A 228 -7.08 -21.33 -6.80
N ASP A 229 -7.21 -19.99 -6.82
CA ASP A 229 -7.51 -19.23 -8.02
C ASP A 229 -6.19 -18.80 -8.64
N THR A 230 -5.76 -19.51 -9.66
CA THR A 230 -4.44 -19.36 -10.25
C THR A 230 -4.37 -18.07 -11.07
N LEU A 231 -3.31 -17.28 -10.85
CA LEU A 231 -3.03 -16.07 -11.60
C LEU A 231 -2.89 -16.35 -13.09
N GLU A 232 -3.55 -15.52 -13.87
CA GLU A 232 -3.40 -15.46 -15.32
C GLU A 232 -2.67 -14.17 -15.74
N LEU A 233 -2.12 -14.17 -16.94
CA LEU A 233 -1.43 -12.99 -17.48
C LEU A 233 -2.31 -11.73 -17.50
N LYS A 234 -3.64 -11.87 -17.69
CA LYS A 234 -4.59 -10.76 -17.61
C LYS A 234 -4.64 -10.11 -16.23
N ASP A 235 -4.43 -10.88 -15.15
CA ASP A 235 -4.43 -10.37 -13.79
C ASP A 235 -3.19 -9.53 -13.53
N VAL A 236 -2.06 -9.86 -14.17
CA VAL A 236 -0.84 -9.04 -14.12
C VAL A 236 -1.06 -7.67 -14.79
N TYR A 237 -1.76 -7.61 -15.93
CA TYR A 237 -2.10 -6.30 -16.54
C TYR A 237 -3.14 -5.52 -15.74
N ASN A 238 -4.12 -6.19 -15.12
CA ASN A 238 -5.05 -5.53 -14.19
C ASN A 238 -4.30 -4.97 -12.97
N TYR A 239 -3.27 -5.67 -12.54
CA TYR A 239 -2.40 -5.22 -11.45
C TYR A 239 -1.58 -3.98 -11.83
N ALA A 240 -1.17 -3.84 -13.10
CA ALA A 240 -0.54 -2.60 -13.59
C ALA A 240 -1.46 -1.38 -13.40
N VAL A 241 -2.76 -1.50 -13.69
CA VAL A 241 -3.75 -0.43 -13.43
C VAL A 241 -3.81 -0.10 -11.94
N TYR A 242 -3.86 -1.11 -11.09
CA TYR A 242 -3.88 -0.92 -9.64
C TYR A 242 -2.61 -0.20 -9.14
N LEU A 243 -1.43 -0.66 -9.57
CA LEU A 243 -0.15 -0.05 -9.21
C LEU A 243 -0.05 1.39 -9.70
N GLY A 244 -0.49 1.69 -10.92
CA GLY A 244 -0.51 3.05 -11.45
C GLY A 244 -1.29 3.99 -10.53
N LYS A 245 -2.51 3.61 -10.14
CA LYS A 245 -3.33 4.40 -9.20
C LYS A 245 -2.71 4.53 -7.82
N LEU A 246 -2.17 3.43 -7.29
CA LEU A 246 -1.53 3.41 -5.98
C LEU A 246 -0.32 4.35 -5.93
N TYR A 247 0.54 4.30 -6.95
CA TYR A 247 1.75 5.12 -7.03
C TYR A 247 1.43 6.60 -7.27
N ALA A 248 0.37 6.91 -7.98
CA ALA A 248 -0.12 8.29 -8.10
C ALA A 248 -0.52 8.85 -6.73
N GLY A 249 -1.22 8.04 -5.92
CA GLY A 249 -1.54 8.40 -4.54
C GLY A 249 -0.29 8.63 -3.68
N TYR A 250 0.68 7.74 -3.74
CA TYR A 250 1.96 7.86 -3.03
C TYR A 250 2.73 9.12 -3.46
N THR A 251 2.76 9.40 -4.76
CA THR A 251 3.40 10.61 -5.30
C THR A 251 2.75 11.88 -4.76
N TYR A 252 1.42 11.96 -4.80
CA TYR A 252 0.72 13.12 -4.26
C TYR A 252 0.93 13.28 -2.75
N ASP A 253 0.87 12.19 -2.00
CA ASP A 253 1.12 12.19 -0.56
C ASP A 253 2.55 12.65 -0.26
N TYR A 254 3.55 12.22 -1.04
CA TYR A 254 4.92 12.70 -0.93
C TYR A 254 5.02 14.22 -1.15
N MET A 255 4.39 14.75 -2.21
CA MET A 255 4.36 16.20 -2.48
C MET A 255 3.74 16.99 -1.31
N MET A 256 2.61 16.52 -0.78
CA MET A 256 1.94 17.13 0.37
C MET A 256 2.81 17.07 1.62
N ASN A 257 3.41 15.92 1.92
CA ASN A 257 4.25 15.73 3.10
C ASN A 257 5.54 16.56 3.03
N ARG A 258 6.12 16.75 1.84
CA ARG A 258 7.25 17.69 1.61
C ARG A 258 6.87 19.12 1.99
N PHE A 259 5.70 19.58 1.57
CA PHE A 259 5.19 20.88 1.98
C PHE A 259 5.02 20.97 3.51
N VAL A 260 4.35 20.01 4.12
CA VAL A 260 4.12 19.96 5.58
C VAL A 260 5.46 19.97 6.33
N GLY A 261 6.42 19.14 5.91
CA GLY A 261 7.74 19.05 6.50
C GLY A 261 8.51 20.39 6.41
N SER A 262 8.46 21.05 5.26
CA SER A 262 9.13 22.36 5.07
C SER A 262 8.53 23.44 5.98
N GLU A 263 7.20 23.48 6.13
CA GLU A 263 6.53 24.43 7.02
C GLU A 263 6.80 24.16 8.50
N LEU A 264 6.93 22.90 8.90
CA LEU A 264 7.30 22.50 10.26
C LEU A 264 8.77 22.85 10.55
N GLN A 265 9.68 22.61 9.60
CA GLN A 265 11.10 22.96 9.75
C GLN A 265 11.30 24.47 9.96
N LYS A 266 10.55 25.33 9.25
CA LYS A 266 10.56 26.78 9.47
C LYS A 266 10.16 27.17 10.93
N ARG A 267 9.45 26.30 11.61
CA ARG A 267 9.01 26.49 13.01
C ARG A 267 9.88 25.73 14.02
N ASN A 268 11.00 25.14 13.59
CA ASN A 268 11.87 24.28 14.39
C ASN A 268 11.18 23.00 14.94
N TYR A 269 10.19 22.49 14.22
CA TYR A 269 9.57 21.20 14.52
C TYR A 269 10.13 20.13 13.60
N GLN A 270 10.38 18.94 14.16
CA GLN A 270 10.74 17.78 13.38
C GLN A 270 9.48 17.07 12.89
N TYR A 271 9.40 16.79 11.59
CA TYR A 271 8.31 16.02 11.01
C TYR A 271 8.55 14.53 11.24
N GLN A 272 7.59 13.82 11.81
CA GLN A 272 7.75 12.42 12.17
C GLN A 272 6.67 11.50 11.61
N MET A 273 5.56 12.05 11.08
CA MET A 273 4.41 11.26 10.66
C MET A 273 4.04 11.56 9.21
N LEU A 274 3.86 10.51 8.41
CA LEU A 274 3.37 10.64 7.06
C LEU A 274 1.84 10.74 7.05
N LEU A 275 1.33 11.64 6.21
CA LEU A 275 -0.10 11.83 5.99
C LEU A 275 -0.47 11.31 4.61
N ARG A 276 -1.66 10.72 4.50
CA ARG A 276 -2.26 10.32 3.25
C ARG A 276 -3.58 11.05 3.01
N TYR A 277 -3.83 11.36 1.75
CA TYR A 277 -5.07 11.98 1.31
C TYR A 277 -5.84 11.10 0.34
N ASP A 278 -7.11 10.84 0.65
CA ASP A 278 -8.05 10.16 -0.24
C ASP A 278 -8.86 11.22 -1.01
N PRO A 279 -8.66 11.40 -2.33
CA PRO A 279 -9.35 12.43 -3.12
C PRO A 279 -10.83 12.13 -3.28
N TYR A 280 -11.25 10.87 -3.24
CA TYR A 280 -12.63 10.44 -3.41
C TYR A 280 -13.48 10.68 -2.15
N LYS A 281 -12.89 10.37 -0.98
CA LYS A 281 -13.53 10.60 0.32
C LYS A 281 -13.24 12.00 0.89
N LYS A 282 -12.28 12.72 0.30
CA LYS A 282 -11.76 14.00 0.80
C LYS A 282 -11.29 13.92 2.26
N GLN A 283 -10.60 12.83 2.58
CA GLN A 283 -10.16 12.54 3.94
C GLN A 283 -8.64 12.49 4.03
N LEU A 284 -8.11 13.07 5.11
CA LEU A 284 -6.73 12.90 5.53
C LEU A 284 -6.67 11.83 6.62
N ARG A 285 -5.69 10.94 6.50
CA ARG A 285 -5.35 9.96 7.53
C ARG A 285 -3.85 9.90 7.72
N PHE A 286 -3.39 9.31 8.80
CA PHE A 286 -1.99 8.93 8.94
C PHE A 286 -1.72 7.69 8.10
N ALA A 287 -0.52 7.62 7.50
CA ALA A 287 -0.06 6.45 6.79
C ALA A 287 0.19 5.30 7.78
N GLU A 288 -0.09 4.08 7.37
CA GLU A 288 0.38 2.87 8.04
C GLU A 288 1.83 2.59 7.61
N GLU A 289 2.53 1.69 8.31
CA GLU A 289 3.98 1.48 8.17
C GLU A 289 4.39 1.09 6.73
N ASP A 290 3.51 0.37 6.01
CA ASP A 290 3.75 -0.10 4.63
C ASP A 290 3.02 0.75 3.56
N ASP A 291 2.48 1.89 3.92
CA ASP A 291 1.52 2.67 3.12
C ASP A 291 2.22 3.88 2.50
N GLY A 292 3.17 3.67 1.60
CA GLY A 292 3.87 4.75 0.92
C GLY A 292 5.22 4.36 0.32
N PHE A 293 5.94 5.36 -0.11
CA PHE A 293 7.33 5.21 -0.52
C PHE A 293 8.26 5.16 0.70
N VAL A 294 9.31 4.37 0.59
CA VAL A 294 10.43 4.34 1.53
C VAL A 294 11.63 5.06 0.87
N GLU A 295 12.24 6.00 1.58
CA GLU A 295 13.49 6.62 1.11
C GLU A 295 14.65 5.62 1.20
N VAL A 296 15.40 5.47 0.10
CA VAL A 296 16.59 4.63 0.02
C VAL A 296 17.82 5.54 -0.05
N GLU A 297 18.78 5.31 0.87
CA GLU A 297 20.05 6.02 0.94
C GLU A 297 21.02 5.61 -0.18
#